data_b64406068854000e0f2c626dbc9fab71
#
_entry.id   b64406068854000e0f2c626dbc9fab71
#
_cell.length_a   1.000
_cell.length_b   1.000
_cell.length_c   1.000
_cell.angle_alpha   90.00
_cell.angle_beta   90.00
_cell.angle_gamma   90.00
#
_symmetry.space_group_name_H-M   'P 1'
#
loop_
_entity.id
_entity.type
_entity.pdbx_description
1 polymer ?
#
loop_
_entity_poly.entity_id
_entity_poly.type
_entity_poly.pdbx_seq_one_letter_code
_entity_poly.pdbx_strand_id
1 'polypeptide(L)' 'MAKQVYSLIIIHLNNPKVTAVDCFETQELCQAKFDEWYEEDKNNPNMKVVYHYNGCYEYTIGDIHNMVVMDKSFCFDKI' A
#
# COMPACT_ATOMS: atom_id res chain seq x y z
N MET A 1 -6.35 -15.42 19.93
CA MET A 1 -5.25 -16.01 19.16
C MET A 1 -4.78 -15.02 18.11
N ALA A 2 -3.48 -14.88 17.96
CA ALA A 2 -2.93 -13.99 16.94
C ALA A 2 -3.05 -14.63 15.58
N LYS A 3 -3.42 -13.82 14.59
CA LYS A 3 -3.53 -14.25 13.21
C LYS A 3 -2.65 -13.32 12.38
N GLN A 4 -1.79 -13.89 11.58
CA GLN A 4 -0.93 -13.12 10.70
C GLN A 4 -1.69 -12.67 9.47
N VAL A 5 -1.57 -11.40 9.14
CA VAL A 5 -2.17 -10.83 7.93
C VAL A 5 -1.13 -9.99 7.21
N TYR A 6 -1.40 -9.73 5.94
CA TYR A 6 -0.57 -8.88 5.11
C TYR A 6 -1.40 -7.66 4.76
N SER A 7 -0.83 -6.49 4.97
CA SER A 7 -1.55 -5.23 4.81
C SER A 7 -1.00 -4.43 3.65
N LEU A 8 -1.89 -3.79 2.92
CA LEU A 8 -1.54 -2.84 1.89
C LEU A 8 -2.02 -1.48 2.37
N ILE A 9 -1.08 -0.57 2.59
CA ILE A 9 -1.34 0.69 3.28
C ILE A 9 -1.00 1.85 2.37
N ILE A 10 -1.88 2.84 2.31
CA ILE A 10 -1.61 4.10 1.61
C ILE A 10 -1.43 5.18 2.65
N ILE A 11 -0.26 5.82 2.64
CA ILE A 11 0.11 6.88 3.57
C ILE A 11 0.19 8.20 2.81
N HIS A 12 -0.51 9.21 3.32
CA HIS A 12 -0.50 10.56 2.76
C HIS A 12 0.66 11.34 3.39
N LEU A 13 1.71 11.58 2.61
CA LEU A 13 2.95 12.15 3.15
C LEU A 13 2.89 13.65 3.43
N ASN A 14 2.11 14.40 2.66
CA ASN A 14 1.96 15.84 2.89
C ASN A 14 1.29 16.14 4.23
N ASN A 15 0.42 15.27 4.65
CA ASN A 15 -0.29 15.35 5.91
C ASN A 15 -0.30 13.93 6.48
N PRO A 16 0.79 13.52 7.14
CA PRO A 16 1.01 12.11 7.46
C PRO A 16 -0.15 11.45 8.19
N LYS A 17 -0.79 10.56 7.52
CA LYS A 17 -1.85 9.73 8.06
C LYS A 17 -2.07 8.57 7.10
N VAL A 18 -2.59 7.49 7.64
CA VAL A 18 -3.02 6.36 6.82
C VAL A 18 -4.33 6.74 6.14
N THR A 19 -4.38 6.67 4.82
CA THR A 19 -5.58 7.00 4.07
C THR A 19 -6.40 5.78 3.70
N ALA A 20 -5.76 4.61 3.60
CA ALA A 20 -6.45 3.37 3.28
C ALA A 20 -5.62 2.19 3.77
N VAL A 21 -6.31 1.14 4.20
CA VAL A 21 -5.67 -0.12 4.60
C VAL A 21 -6.53 -1.26 4.09
N ASP A 22 -5.91 -2.18 3.34
CA ASP A 22 -6.53 -3.44 2.95
C ASP A 22 -5.73 -4.57 3.58
N CYS A 23 -6.42 -5.59 4.07
CA CYS A 23 -5.78 -6.74 4.69
C CYS A 23 -6.02 -7.99 3.88
N PHE A 24 -5.02 -8.86 3.80
CA PHE A 24 -5.06 -10.09 3.01
C PHE A 24 -4.59 -11.25 3.85
N GLU A 25 -5.16 -12.42 3.61
CA GLU A 25 -4.81 -13.62 4.36
C GLU A 25 -3.46 -14.20 3.93
N THR A 26 -3.04 -13.97 2.69
CA THR A 26 -1.78 -14.51 2.18
C THR A 26 -0.95 -13.41 1.56
N GLN A 27 0.35 -13.64 1.54
CA GLN A 27 1.29 -12.72 0.91
C GLN A 27 1.03 -12.62 -0.60
N GLU A 28 0.66 -13.73 -1.23
CA GLU A 28 0.39 -13.76 -2.66
C GLU A 28 -0.77 -12.84 -3.03
N LEU A 29 -1.83 -12.83 -2.24
CA LEU A 29 -2.97 -11.94 -2.48
C LEU A 29 -2.59 -10.49 -2.31
N CYS A 30 -1.81 -10.20 -1.27
CA CYS A 30 -1.33 -8.84 -1.00
C CYS A 30 -0.41 -8.36 -2.12
N GLN A 31 0.52 -9.22 -2.54
CA GLN A 31 1.46 -8.89 -3.61
C GLN A 31 0.73 -8.65 -4.93
N ALA A 32 -0.27 -9.47 -5.23
CA ALA A 32 -1.05 -9.32 -6.46
C ALA A 32 -1.77 -7.97 -6.49
N LYS A 33 -2.35 -7.55 -5.37
CA LYS A 33 -3.04 -6.27 -5.28
C LYS A 33 -2.05 -5.11 -5.35
N PHE A 34 -0.90 -5.25 -4.71
CA PHE A 34 0.17 -4.26 -4.78
C PHE A 34 0.62 -4.05 -6.24
N ASP A 35 0.86 -5.15 -6.95
CA ASP A 35 1.29 -5.08 -8.34
C ASP A 35 0.23 -4.47 -9.23
N GLU A 36 -1.05 -4.78 -8.98
CA GLU A 36 -2.17 -4.21 -9.72
C GLU A 36 -2.23 -2.69 -9.51
N TRP A 37 -2.12 -2.24 -8.26
CA TRP A 37 -2.13 -0.81 -7.95
C TRP A 37 -0.94 -0.10 -8.57
N TYR A 38 0.24 -0.71 -8.49
CA TYR A 38 1.43 -0.11 -9.08
C TYR A 38 1.30 0.05 -10.59
N GLU A 39 0.78 -0.97 -11.28
CA GLU A 39 0.58 -0.89 -12.73
C GLU A 39 -0.44 0.18 -13.11
N GLU A 40 -1.53 0.28 -12.36
CA GLU A 40 -2.53 1.32 -12.58
C GLU A 40 -1.93 2.71 -12.38
N ASP A 41 -1.20 2.89 -11.29
CA ASP A 41 -0.62 4.18 -10.96
C ASP A 41 0.48 4.57 -11.93
N LYS A 42 1.32 3.62 -12.31
CA LYS A 42 2.39 3.85 -13.26
C LYS A 42 1.86 4.31 -14.62
N ASN A 43 0.72 3.77 -15.04
CA ASN A 43 0.13 4.09 -16.33
C ASN A 43 -0.81 5.29 -16.30
N ASN A 44 -1.07 5.86 -15.12
CA ASN A 44 -1.91 7.02 -14.99
C ASN A 44 -1.14 8.28 -15.41
N PRO A 45 -1.59 9.01 -16.44
CA PRO A 45 -0.85 10.19 -16.93
C PRO A 45 -0.77 11.34 -15.93
N ASN A 46 -1.64 11.34 -14.92
CA ASN A 46 -1.65 12.39 -13.89
C ASN A 46 -0.79 12.03 -12.69
N MET A 47 -0.23 10.84 -12.66
CA MET A 47 0.58 10.38 -11.55
C MET A 47 2.03 10.21 -11.96
N LYS A 48 2.92 10.54 -11.03
CA LYS A 48 4.34 10.37 -11.24
C LYS A 48 4.89 9.48 -10.13
N VAL A 49 5.42 8.31 -10.51
CA VAL A 49 6.07 7.42 -9.56
C VAL A 49 7.47 7.94 -9.27
N VAL A 50 7.75 8.24 -8.01
CA VAL A 50 9.04 8.79 -7.58
C VAL A 50 10.07 7.68 -7.44
N TYR A 51 9.66 6.57 -6.82
CA TYR A 51 10.49 5.37 -6.74
C TYR A 51 9.60 4.15 -6.53
N HIS A 52 10.18 2.99 -6.79
CA HIS A 52 9.51 1.71 -6.61
C HIS A 52 10.50 0.68 -6.10
N TYR A 53 10.20 0.12 -4.94
CA TYR A 53 10.96 -0.97 -4.36
C TYR A 53 10.04 -2.17 -4.15
N ASN A 54 10.63 -3.30 -3.84
CA ASN A 54 9.85 -4.48 -3.50
C ASN A 54 9.05 -4.20 -2.22
N GLY A 55 7.73 -4.13 -2.37
CA GLY A 55 6.83 -3.88 -1.25
C GLY A 55 6.54 -2.42 -0.93
N CYS A 56 7.04 -1.49 -1.73
CA CYS A 56 6.83 -0.07 -1.46
C CYS A 56 7.02 0.75 -2.72
N TYR A 57 6.11 1.70 -2.97
CA TYR A 57 6.36 2.71 -3.99
C TYR A 57 5.76 4.04 -3.55
N GLU A 58 6.35 5.11 -4.06
CA GLU A 58 5.94 6.46 -3.75
C GLU A 58 5.52 7.16 -5.04
N TYR A 59 4.45 7.95 -4.98
CA TYR A 59 3.99 8.67 -6.14
C TYR A 59 3.45 10.04 -5.77
N THR A 60 3.38 10.92 -6.76
CA THR A 60 2.73 12.20 -6.62
C THR A 60 1.61 12.31 -7.65
N ILE A 61 0.55 12.99 -7.25
CA ILE A 61 -0.54 13.36 -8.15
C ILE A 61 -0.95 14.78 -7.78
N GLY A 62 -0.65 15.73 -8.68
CA GLY A 62 -0.82 17.14 -8.34
C GLY A 62 0.02 17.49 -7.13
N ASP A 63 -0.61 18.05 -6.10
CA ASP A 63 0.06 18.41 -4.85
C ASP A 63 0.03 17.29 -3.82
N ILE A 64 -0.57 16.15 -4.17
CA ILE A 64 -0.69 15.02 -3.25
C ILE A 64 0.54 14.13 -3.39
N HIS A 65 1.10 13.74 -2.26
CA HIS A 65 2.28 12.89 -2.19
C HIS A 65 1.97 11.69 -1.30
N ASN A 66 1.86 10.53 -1.89
CA ASN A 66 1.45 9.31 -1.19
C ASN A 66 2.49 8.21 -1.33
N MET A 67 2.48 7.32 -0.34
CA MET A 67 3.31 6.11 -0.37
C MET A 67 2.41 4.90 -0.17
N VAL A 68 2.61 3.88 -0.98
CA VAL A 68 1.93 2.59 -0.84
C VAL A 68 2.93 1.59 -0.28
N VAL A 69 2.57 0.97 0.84
CA VAL A 69 3.46 0.04 1.54
C VAL A 69 2.75 -1.29 1.73
N MET A 70 3.44 -2.37 1.39
CA MET A 70 3.00 -3.72 1.69
C MET A 70 3.70 -4.16 2.97
N ASP A 71 2.93 -4.47 4.00
CA ASP A 71 3.47 -4.80 5.30
C ASP A 71 2.90 -6.11 5.79
N LYS A 72 3.67 -6.76 6.64
CA LYS A 72 3.29 -8.00 7.29
C LYS A 72 2.98 -7.68 8.74
N SER A 73 1.75 -7.91 9.15
CA SER A 73 1.32 -7.57 10.49
C SER A 73 0.51 -8.70 11.09
N PHE A 74 0.07 -8.51 12.34
CA PHE A 74 -0.72 -9.49 13.05
C PHE A 74 -2.05 -8.89 13.43
N CYS A 75 -3.09 -9.68 13.23
CA CYS A 75 -4.42 -9.38 13.69
C CYS A 75 -4.68 -10.27 14.90
N PHE A 76 -5.09 -9.69 16.00
CA PHE A 76 -5.43 -10.46 17.19
C PHE A 76 -6.92 -10.62 17.28
N ASP A 77 -7.37 -11.85 17.53
CA ASP A 77 -8.78 -12.07 17.78
C ASP A 77 -9.17 -11.25 18.99
N LYS A 78 -10.19 -10.45 18.83
CA LYS A 78 -10.61 -9.61 19.92
C LYS A 78 -11.24 -10.40 21.02
N ILE A 79 -10.81 -10.12 22.16
CA ILE A 79 -11.31 -10.85 23.32
C ILE A 79 -12.26 -9.95 24.06
#